data_0ac76c77088613806b12e2c4b7ddeedd
#
_entry.id   0ac76c77088613806b12e2c4b7ddeedd
#
_cell.length_a   1.000
_cell.length_b   1.000
_cell.length_c   1.000
_cell.angle_alpha   90.00
_cell.angle_beta   90.00
_cell.angle_gamma   90.00
#
_symmetry.space_group_name_H-M   'P 1'
#
loop_
_entity.id
_entity.type
_entity.pdbx_description
1 polymer ?
#
loop_
_entity_poly.entity_id
_entity_poly.type
_entity_poly.pdbx_seq_one_letter_code
_entity_poly.pdbx_strand_id
1 'polypeptide(L)'
;MKRILFPGLSLLSALVSCSPPKDRVGDTEICKWQNGKTGAISITLDDASINQFRQALPIMDTLGLKATFFIIIAQVQNSVIRPQFIGRSIEEIAKETAVTPTRQENFFERASALRFTGITEAVESHNNAGQLFENDKTGEAYKIIDSAFENVRKEKAFHRISRPSSANVITWPELKTFAANGHEFGSHTLSHPRLSVLDEKNMLYELEKSKEEILNQLGAAHTFSAECPFGTENERVMNYAHKIYPALRNRMPEPFLEELNRASAKTPGMFNKEYIQWQRGPLQKTTVDLMKSWVDTLLVHDNVWLCLTFHGVDGIGWEAKPHEQLADYFRYMKEREDKLWIATFGDVTRYMRERMNAKVNVREKGDKIVLGIEHSLDRNLYSLPLTLKTYVPAEWKEVVVRQGEKSAKLNPQSDQEGLYVLYQVLPGGEVELTSTR
;
A
#
# COMPACT_ATOMS: atom_id res chain seq x y z
N MET A 1 -44.34 69.28 -15.79
CA MET A 1 -44.99 68.05 -15.26
C MET A 1 -44.61 66.88 -16.16
N LYS A 2 -43.61 66.07 -15.75
CA LYS A 2 -43.23 64.84 -16.45
C LYS A 2 -43.54 63.67 -15.54
N ARG A 3 -44.44 62.77 -15.95
CA ARG A 3 -44.83 61.58 -15.25
C ARG A 3 -43.74 60.50 -15.53
N ILE A 4 -43.20 59.95 -14.48
CA ILE A 4 -42.28 58.82 -14.52
C ILE A 4 -43.11 57.54 -14.33
N LEU A 5 -43.14 56.66 -15.32
CA LEU A 5 -43.69 55.29 -15.19
C LEU A 5 -42.62 54.39 -14.59
N PHE A 6 -43.01 53.66 -13.54
CA PHE A 6 -42.23 52.51 -13.01
C PHE A 6 -42.66 51.22 -13.73
N PRO A 7 -41.72 50.39 -14.20
CA PRO A 7 -42.08 49.06 -14.68
C PRO A 7 -42.28 48.11 -13.51
N GLY A 8 -43.38 47.38 -13.53
CA GLY A 8 -43.71 46.34 -12.55
C GLY A 8 -42.75 45.18 -12.63
N LEU A 9 -42.23 44.78 -11.50
CA LEU A 9 -41.39 43.57 -11.32
C LEU A 9 -42.32 42.35 -11.19
N SER A 10 -42.42 41.55 -12.25
CA SER A 10 -43.09 40.24 -12.19
C SER A 10 -42.20 39.25 -11.45
N LEU A 11 -42.63 38.84 -10.24
CA LEU A 11 -42.08 37.68 -9.52
C LEU A 11 -42.44 36.40 -10.28
N LEU A 12 -41.49 35.84 -10.96
CA LEU A 12 -41.58 34.46 -11.46
C LEU A 12 -41.35 33.49 -10.26
N SER A 13 -42.43 32.94 -9.72
CA SER A 13 -42.36 31.83 -8.77
C SER A 13 -41.86 30.59 -9.49
N ALA A 14 -40.60 30.25 -9.32
CA ALA A 14 -40.08 28.95 -9.72
C ALA A 14 -40.74 27.87 -8.85
N LEU A 15 -41.71 27.17 -9.42
CA LEU A 15 -42.21 25.91 -8.86
C LEU A 15 -41.07 24.91 -8.91
N VAL A 16 -40.38 24.69 -7.81
CA VAL A 16 -39.49 23.54 -7.62
C VAL A 16 -40.41 22.32 -7.60
N SER A 17 -40.46 21.61 -8.73
CA SER A 17 -41.10 20.30 -8.83
C SER A 17 -40.31 19.32 -7.96
N CYS A 18 -40.73 19.12 -6.71
CA CYS A 18 -40.32 17.98 -5.91
C CYS A 18 -40.94 16.73 -6.54
N SER A 19 -40.17 16.02 -7.34
CA SER A 19 -40.52 14.65 -7.69
C SER A 19 -40.63 13.85 -6.38
N PRO A 20 -41.64 12.97 -6.21
CA PRO A 20 -41.72 12.14 -5.02
C PRO A 20 -40.42 11.34 -4.87
N PRO A 21 -39.94 11.14 -3.64
CA PRO A 21 -38.73 10.35 -3.42
C PRO A 21 -38.91 8.99 -4.08
N LYS A 22 -37.95 8.60 -4.91
CA LYS A 22 -37.93 7.32 -5.58
C LYS A 22 -37.89 6.25 -4.49
N ASP A 23 -38.80 5.29 -4.54
CA ASP A 23 -38.75 4.16 -3.60
C ASP A 23 -37.43 3.41 -3.81
N ARG A 24 -36.53 3.52 -2.85
CA ARG A 24 -35.20 2.93 -2.86
C ARG A 24 -35.11 1.63 -2.06
N VAL A 25 -36.21 1.15 -1.47
CA VAL A 25 -36.19 -0.10 -0.70
C VAL A 25 -35.55 -1.22 -1.48
N GLY A 26 -34.52 -1.83 -0.87
CA GLY A 26 -33.72 -2.88 -1.46
C GLY A 26 -32.58 -2.37 -2.37
N ASP A 27 -32.49 -1.08 -2.69
CA ASP A 27 -31.33 -0.56 -3.39
C ASP A 27 -30.08 -0.77 -2.53
N THR A 28 -29.08 -1.41 -3.11
CA THR A 28 -27.87 -1.84 -2.39
C THR A 28 -26.63 -1.43 -3.15
N GLU A 29 -25.71 -0.81 -2.47
CA GLU A 29 -24.39 -0.44 -2.99
C GLU A 29 -23.26 -1.02 -2.11
N ILE A 30 -22.11 -1.27 -2.71
CA ILE A 30 -20.89 -1.62 -1.98
C ILE A 30 -20.20 -0.31 -1.62
N CYS A 31 -20.00 -0.05 -0.33
CA CYS A 31 -19.33 1.14 0.16
C CYS A 31 -17.92 1.25 -0.41
N LYS A 32 -17.49 2.47 -0.72
CA LYS A 32 -16.15 2.74 -1.27
C LYS A 32 -15.05 2.27 -0.32
N TRP A 33 -15.24 2.47 0.98
CA TRP A 33 -14.34 2.02 2.05
C TRP A 33 -15.07 1.14 3.06
N GLN A 34 -14.32 0.28 3.72
CA GLN A 34 -14.88 -0.61 4.73
C GLN A 34 -15.59 0.19 5.84
N ASN A 35 -16.71 -0.34 6.33
CA ASN A 35 -17.60 0.29 7.33
C ASN A 35 -18.19 1.65 6.90
N GLY A 36 -18.26 1.94 5.59
CA GLY A 36 -18.80 3.20 5.08
C GLY A 36 -17.96 4.43 5.44
N LYS A 37 -16.66 4.24 5.67
CA LYS A 37 -15.73 5.33 6.03
C LYS A 37 -15.53 6.29 4.86
N THR A 38 -15.04 7.49 5.16
CA THR A 38 -14.78 8.56 4.18
C THR A 38 -13.53 8.28 3.36
N GLY A 39 -12.48 7.70 3.97
CA GLY A 39 -11.24 7.40 3.29
C GLY A 39 -10.46 6.30 4.01
N ALA A 40 -9.36 5.86 3.40
CA ALA A 40 -8.48 4.85 3.98
C ALA A 40 -7.08 5.37 4.25
N ILE A 41 -6.43 4.82 5.30
CA ILE A 41 -5.03 5.06 5.61
C ILE A 41 -4.32 3.71 5.75
N SER A 42 -3.16 3.56 5.10
CA SER A 42 -2.20 2.50 5.39
C SER A 42 -0.92 3.10 5.95
N ILE A 43 -0.55 2.65 7.13
CA ILE A 43 0.74 2.97 7.75
C ILE A 43 1.74 1.94 7.23
N THR A 44 2.75 2.34 6.45
CA THR A 44 3.78 1.43 5.96
C THR A 44 5.16 1.85 6.47
N LEU A 45 6.00 0.86 6.82
CA LEU A 45 7.35 1.05 7.32
C LEU A 45 8.31 0.17 6.51
N ASP A 46 9.37 0.79 5.97
CA ASP A 46 10.33 0.11 5.11
C ASP A 46 11.62 -0.26 5.87
N ASP A 47 12.44 -1.16 5.32
CA ASP A 47 13.79 -1.54 5.75
C ASP A 47 13.86 -2.51 6.94
N ALA A 48 12.85 -2.65 7.77
CA ALA A 48 12.87 -3.44 9.01
C ALA A 48 13.91 -2.93 10.05
N SER A 49 14.09 -1.60 10.17
CA SER A 49 14.96 -1.04 11.19
C SER A 49 14.44 -1.33 12.59
N ILE A 50 15.33 -1.68 13.54
CA ILE A 50 14.94 -2.26 14.83
C ILE A 50 13.99 -1.38 15.64
N ASN A 51 14.14 -0.06 15.59
CA ASN A 51 13.28 0.86 16.34
C ASN A 51 11.85 0.95 15.80
N GLN A 52 11.57 0.50 14.57
CA GLN A 52 10.21 0.31 14.11
C GLN A 52 9.46 -0.67 15.02
N PHE A 53 10.13 -1.74 15.46
CA PHE A 53 9.57 -2.79 16.31
C PHE A 53 9.69 -2.49 17.81
N ARG A 54 10.71 -1.73 18.23
CA ARG A 54 10.93 -1.42 19.64
C ARG A 54 10.23 -0.16 20.11
N GLN A 55 9.97 0.80 19.21
CA GLN A 55 9.41 2.12 19.55
C GLN A 55 8.06 2.36 18.84
N ALA A 56 7.97 2.25 17.51
CA ALA A 56 6.76 2.61 16.78
C ALA A 56 5.64 1.57 16.92
N LEU A 57 5.96 0.27 16.79
CA LEU A 57 4.98 -0.80 16.85
C LEU A 57 4.22 -0.86 18.19
N PRO A 58 4.86 -0.75 19.38
CA PRO A 58 4.13 -0.72 20.65
C PRO A 58 3.12 0.43 20.78
N ILE A 59 3.42 1.59 20.18
CA ILE A 59 2.49 2.73 20.12
C ILE A 59 1.27 2.36 19.27
N MET A 60 1.50 1.77 18.09
CA MET A 60 0.41 1.35 17.21
C MET A 60 -0.45 0.27 17.87
N ASP A 61 0.14 -0.72 18.51
CA ASP A 61 -0.58 -1.78 19.24
C ASP A 61 -1.44 -1.20 20.36
N THR A 62 -0.91 -0.26 21.16
CA THR A 62 -1.66 0.43 22.22
C THR A 62 -2.88 1.17 21.68
N LEU A 63 -2.76 1.76 20.49
CA LEU A 63 -3.85 2.46 19.81
C LEU A 63 -4.77 1.54 19.00
N GLY A 64 -4.46 0.24 18.92
CA GLY A 64 -5.19 -0.72 18.08
C GLY A 64 -5.03 -0.50 16.58
N LEU A 65 -3.97 0.21 16.16
CA LEU A 65 -3.65 0.46 14.76
C LEU A 65 -2.86 -0.71 14.16
N LYS A 66 -3.13 -1.04 12.90
CA LYS A 66 -2.37 -2.05 12.14
C LYS A 66 -1.54 -1.38 11.07
N ALA A 67 -0.37 -1.93 10.81
CA ALA A 67 0.60 -1.41 9.84
C ALA A 67 1.13 -2.52 8.95
N THR A 68 1.71 -2.12 7.83
CA THR A 68 2.46 -3.00 6.93
C THR A 68 3.95 -2.70 7.06
N PHE A 69 4.75 -3.72 7.28
CA PHE A 69 6.20 -3.63 7.31
C PHE A 69 6.77 -4.28 6.05
N PHE A 70 7.42 -3.51 5.19
CA PHE A 70 8.15 -4.03 4.04
C PHE A 70 9.57 -4.36 4.49
N ILE A 71 9.85 -5.66 4.67
CA ILE A 71 11.06 -6.15 5.32
C ILE A 71 12.14 -6.56 4.32
N ILE A 72 13.38 -6.14 4.57
CA ILE A 72 14.57 -6.65 3.87
C ILE A 72 14.94 -7.98 4.53
N ILE A 73 14.81 -9.08 3.78
CA ILE A 73 14.99 -10.44 4.33
C ILE A 73 16.38 -10.64 4.94
N ALA A 74 17.42 -10.13 4.32
CA ALA A 74 18.79 -10.26 4.83
C ALA A 74 19.03 -9.57 6.19
N GLN A 75 18.14 -8.66 6.59
CA GLN A 75 18.20 -7.96 7.88
C GLN A 75 17.42 -8.69 8.99
N VAL A 76 16.64 -9.72 8.67
CA VAL A 76 15.96 -10.53 9.68
C VAL A 76 16.91 -11.64 10.15
N GLN A 77 17.05 -11.78 11.47
CA GLN A 77 17.94 -12.77 12.05
C GLN A 77 17.50 -14.19 11.71
N ASN A 78 18.47 -15.06 11.36
CA ASN A 78 18.26 -16.45 10.99
C ASN A 78 17.42 -16.69 9.73
N SER A 79 17.32 -15.71 8.82
CA SER A 79 16.81 -15.99 7.49
C SER A 79 17.63 -17.09 6.81
N VAL A 80 16.94 -18.06 6.21
CA VAL A 80 17.57 -19.22 5.57
C VAL A 80 18.09 -18.86 4.19
N ILE A 81 17.25 -18.17 3.41
CA ILE A 81 17.60 -17.76 2.04
C ILE A 81 18.54 -16.55 2.08
N ARG A 82 19.65 -16.65 1.35
CA ARG A 82 20.70 -15.65 1.35
C ARG A 82 20.78 -14.93 0.03
N PRO A 83 21.06 -13.61 0.02
CA PRO A 83 21.40 -12.89 -1.20
C PRO A 83 22.67 -13.46 -1.80
N GLN A 84 22.65 -13.66 -3.14
CA GLN A 84 23.81 -14.13 -3.90
C GLN A 84 23.71 -13.65 -5.34
N PHE A 85 24.85 -13.55 -6.00
CA PHE A 85 24.91 -13.28 -7.44
C PHE A 85 24.62 -14.56 -8.24
N ILE A 86 23.72 -14.44 -9.20
CA ILE A 86 23.36 -15.52 -10.12
C ILE A 86 23.97 -15.21 -11.49
N GLY A 87 25.10 -15.82 -11.77
CA GLY A 87 25.81 -15.59 -13.03
C GLY A 87 27.18 -16.26 -13.07
N ARG A 88 28.01 -15.87 -14.01
CA ARG A 88 29.44 -16.23 -14.07
C ARG A 88 30.18 -15.55 -12.90
N SER A 89 31.40 -16.00 -12.60
CA SER A 89 32.08 -15.47 -11.42
C SER A 89 32.32 -13.96 -11.49
N ILE A 90 32.21 -13.27 -10.34
CA ILE A 90 32.50 -11.83 -10.26
C ILE A 90 33.92 -11.52 -10.64
N GLU A 91 34.86 -12.46 -10.40
CA GLU A 91 36.26 -12.34 -10.77
C GLU A 91 36.47 -12.37 -12.30
N GLU A 92 35.73 -13.19 -13.04
CA GLU A 92 35.75 -13.21 -14.52
C GLU A 92 35.23 -11.88 -15.07
N ILE A 93 34.11 -11.39 -14.52
CA ILE A 93 33.55 -10.09 -14.90
C ILE A 93 34.55 -8.97 -14.62
N ALA A 94 35.18 -8.96 -13.45
CA ALA A 94 36.18 -7.97 -13.07
C ALA A 94 37.40 -8.01 -14.03
N LYS A 95 37.90 -9.18 -14.43
CA LYS A 95 38.99 -9.31 -15.42
C LYS A 95 38.58 -8.76 -16.79
N GLU A 96 37.38 -9.07 -17.25
CA GLU A 96 36.83 -8.58 -18.51
C GLU A 96 36.74 -7.06 -18.57
N THR A 97 36.36 -6.41 -17.46
CA THR A 97 36.26 -4.94 -17.39
C THR A 97 37.62 -4.23 -17.56
N ALA A 98 38.74 -4.93 -17.48
CA ALA A 98 40.07 -4.35 -17.73
C ALA A 98 40.32 -4.06 -19.23
N VAL A 99 39.66 -4.80 -20.12
CA VAL A 99 39.87 -4.72 -21.56
C VAL A 99 38.64 -4.36 -22.37
N THR A 100 37.46 -4.57 -21.79
CA THR A 100 36.16 -4.27 -22.42
C THR A 100 35.39 -3.29 -21.58
N PRO A 101 35.11 -2.06 -22.07
CA PRO A 101 34.34 -1.08 -21.32
C PRO A 101 32.88 -1.52 -21.17
N THR A 102 32.19 -0.96 -20.17
CA THR A 102 30.77 -1.17 -19.96
C THR A 102 29.96 -0.51 -21.09
N ARG A 103 29.02 -1.26 -21.63
CA ARG A 103 28.09 -0.89 -22.70
C ARG A 103 26.70 -1.44 -22.38
N GLN A 104 25.70 -1.15 -23.21
CA GLN A 104 24.34 -1.62 -23.03
C GLN A 104 24.22 -3.14 -22.83
N GLU A 105 25.02 -3.93 -23.59
CA GLU A 105 24.94 -5.38 -23.61
C GLU A 105 25.43 -6.06 -22.31
N ASN A 106 26.33 -5.40 -21.57
CA ASN A 106 26.91 -5.96 -20.35
C ASN A 106 26.63 -5.15 -19.07
N PHE A 107 25.91 -4.04 -19.18
CA PHE A 107 25.66 -3.12 -18.07
C PHE A 107 24.92 -3.79 -16.90
N PHE A 108 23.81 -4.47 -17.18
CA PHE A 108 22.97 -5.06 -16.12
C PHE A 108 23.70 -6.19 -15.37
N GLU A 109 24.43 -7.05 -16.09
CA GLU A 109 25.25 -8.10 -15.45
C GLU A 109 26.32 -7.47 -14.54
N ARG A 110 27.03 -6.47 -15.03
CA ARG A 110 28.08 -5.79 -14.27
C ARG A 110 27.54 -5.02 -13.07
N ALA A 111 26.44 -4.30 -13.24
CA ALA A 111 25.76 -3.62 -12.14
C ALA A 111 25.28 -4.61 -11.08
N SER A 112 24.72 -5.76 -11.50
CA SER A 112 24.37 -6.84 -10.59
C SER A 112 25.58 -7.37 -9.84
N ALA A 113 26.66 -7.71 -10.56
CA ALA A 113 27.87 -8.24 -9.95
C ALA A 113 28.45 -7.31 -8.86
N LEU A 114 28.45 -6.00 -9.08
CA LEU A 114 28.90 -5.02 -8.08
C LEU A 114 28.07 -5.09 -6.80
N ARG A 115 26.73 -5.23 -6.91
CA ARG A 115 25.83 -5.34 -5.76
C ARG A 115 26.19 -6.49 -4.83
N PHE A 116 26.65 -7.61 -5.40
CA PHE A 116 26.91 -8.85 -4.67
C PHE A 116 28.39 -9.10 -4.35
N THR A 117 29.27 -8.15 -4.59
CA THR A 117 30.70 -8.24 -4.17
C THR A 117 30.86 -8.34 -2.67
N GLY A 118 29.93 -7.83 -1.88
CA GLY A 118 30.05 -7.67 -0.42
C GLY A 118 30.97 -6.49 -0.02
N ILE A 119 31.36 -5.64 -0.96
CA ILE A 119 32.23 -4.47 -0.78
C ILE A 119 31.34 -3.23 -0.68
N THR A 120 31.50 -2.43 0.37
CA THR A 120 30.67 -1.24 0.61
C THR A 120 30.71 -0.27 -0.59
N GLU A 121 31.91 0.07 -1.06
CA GLU A 121 32.11 1.04 -2.14
C GLU A 121 31.57 0.53 -3.50
N ALA A 122 31.59 -0.78 -3.72
CA ALA A 122 31.03 -1.39 -4.91
C ALA A 122 29.47 -1.34 -4.88
N VAL A 123 28.89 -1.56 -3.71
CA VAL A 123 27.42 -1.42 -3.50
C VAL A 123 27.00 0.04 -3.66
N GLU A 124 27.77 0.99 -3.14
CA GLU A 124 27.51 2.43 -3.36
C GLU A 124 27.58 2.77 -4.86
N SER A 125 28.56 2.21 -5.58
CA SER A 125 28.70 2.41 -7.03
C SER A 125 27.53 1.79 -7.80
N HIS A 126 27.02 0.61 -7.39
CA HIS A 126 25.78 0.04 -7.93
C HIS A 126 24.60 1.00 -7.76
N ASN A 127 24.41 1.56 -6.55
CA ASN A 127 23.34 2.48 -6.27
C ASN A 127 23.44 3.79 -7.07
N ASN A 128 24.65 4.36 -7.18
CA ASN A 128 24.91 5.58 -7.94
C ASN A 128 24.72 5.38 -9.45
N ALA A 129 25.23 4.27 -10.00
CA ALA A 129 25.02 3.93 -11.39
C ALA A 129 23.53 3.72 -11.70
N GLY A 130 22.81 3.08 -10.79
CA GLY A 130 21.37 2.89 -10.92
C GLY A 130 20.59 4.22 -10.91
N GLN A 131 20.91 5.13 -10.00
CA GLN A 131 20.31 6.45 -9.98
C GLN A 131 20.58 7.26 -11.26
N LEU A 132 21.80 7.17 -11.82
CA LEU A 132 22.13 7.81 -13.08
C LEU A 132 21.35 7.19 -14.24
N PHE A 133 21.26 5.86 -14.29
CA PHE A 133 20.51 5.13 -15.30
C PHE A 133 19.02 5.51 -15.30
N GLU A 134 18.40 5.59 -14.12
CA GLU A 134 17.00 5.99 -13.93
C GLU A 134 16.72 7.45 -14.34
N ASN A 135 17.75 8.29 -14.39
CA ASN A 135 17.70 9.69 -14.86
C ASN A 135 18.20 9.85 -16.30
N ASP A 136 18.18 8.79 -17.11
CA ASP A 136 18.62 8.76 -18.51
C ASP A 136 20.10 9.13 -18.75
N LYS A 137 20.93 9.13 -17.70
CA LYS A 137 22.36 9.41 -17.74
C LYS A 137 23.20 8.12 -17.94
N THR A 138 22.78 7.32 -18.90
CA THR A 138 23.32 5.97 -19.15
C THR A 138 24.85 5.96 -19.35
N GLY A 139 25.41 6.93 -20.09
CA GLY A 139 26.86 7.00 -20.31
C GLY A 139 27.67 7.31 -19.02
N GLU A 140 27.08 8.07 -18.08
CA GLU A 140 27.69 8.33 -16.78
C GLU A 140 27.59 7.08 -15.90
N ALA A 141 26.44 6.36 -15.94
CA ALA A 141 26.26 5.10 -15.24
C ALA A 141 27.33 4.06 -15.65
N TYR A 142 27.62 3.92 -16.95
CA TYR A 142 28.65 3.00 -17.44
C TYR A 142 30.04 3.34 -16.90
N LYS A 143 30.40 4.61 -16.85
CA LYS A 143 31.69 5.06 -16.27
C LYS A 143 31.81 4.74 -14.79
N ILE A 144 30.73 4.89 -14.02
CA ILE A 144 30.70 4.49 -12.59
C ILE A 144 30.99 3.00 -12.44
N ILE A 145 30.35 2.14 -13.27
CA ILE A 145 30.59 0.69 -13.25
C ILE A 145 32.04 0.35 -13.57
N ASP A 146 32.62 0.94 -14.64
CA ASP A 146 34.01 0.70 -15.02
C ASP A 146 35.01 1.13 -13.92
N SER A 147 34.78 2.32 -13.34
CA SER A 147 35.61 2.84 -12.22
C SER A 147 35.51 1.94 -10.98
N ALA A 148 34.30 1.45 -10.66
CA ALA A 148 34.09 0.56 -9.53
C ALA A 148 34.85 -0.77 -9.71
N PHE A 149 34.80 -1.37 -10.90
CA PHE A 149 35.57 -2.58 -11.17
C PHE A 149 37.09 -2.35 -11.21
N GLU A 150 37.53 -1.16 -11.62
CA GLU A 150 38.95 -0.81 -11.51
C GLU A 150 39.40 -0.82 -10.02
N ASN A 151 38.59 -0.28 -9.13
CA ASN A 151 38.86 -0.30 -7.69
C ASN A 151 38.79 -1.73 -7.15
N VAL A 152 37.77 -2.52 -7.51
CA VAL A 152 37.66 -3.94 -7.13
C VAL A 152 38.90 -4.75 -7.53
N ARG A 153 39.51 -4.48 -8.71
CA ARG A 153 40.75 -5.15 -9.14
C ARG A 153 42.00 -4.70 -8.38
N LYS A 154 42.04 -3.45 -7.92
CA LYS A 154 43.21 -2.87 -7.24
C LYS A 154 43.30 -3.20 -5.77
N GLU A 155 42.15 -3.36 -5.12
CA GLU A 155 42.08 -3.57 -3.68
C GLU A 155 42.40 -5.01 -3.28
N LYS A 156 43.40 -5.14 -2.42
CA LYS A 156 43.76 -6.41 -1.76
C LYS A 156 43.05 -6.60 -0.42
N ALA A 157 42.40 -5.56 0.11
CA ALA A 157 41.66 -5.60 1.38
C ALA A 157 40.32 -4.87 1.20
N PHE A 158 39.26 -5.63 1.15
CA PHE A 158 37.90 -5.10 1.02
C PHE A 158 37.27 -4.85 2.39
N HIS A 159 36.62 -3.72 2.56
CA HIS A 159 35.67 -3.52 3.65
C HIS A 159 34.42 -4.34 3.35
N ARG A 160 34.34 -5.52 3.93
CA ARG A 160 33.13 -6.34 3.81
C ARG A 160 32.02 -5.69 4.61
N ILE A 161 30.82 -5.65 4.02
CA ILE A 161 29.62 -5.21 4.70
C ILE A 161 29.49 -5.99 6.01
N SER A 162 29.64 -5.27 7.14
CA SER A 162 29.47 -5.88 8.45
C SER A 162 27.98 -6.11 8.72
N ARG A 163 27.63 -7.29 9.20
CA ARG A 163 26.27 -7.54 9.69
C ARG A 163 26.07 -6.78 11.00
N PRO A 164 24.87 -6.20 11.23
CA PRO A 164 24.53 -5.66 12.54
C PRO A 164 24.71 -6.70 13.63
N SER A 165 25.07 -6.27 14.84
CA SER A 165 25.13 -7.18 16.00
C SER A 165 23.76 -7.80 16.25
N SER A 166 23.73 -9.04 16.73
CA SER A 166 22.48 -9.78 16.97
C SER A 166 21.49 -9.07 17.90
N ALA A 167 21.95 -8.17 18.74
CA ALA A 167 21.11 -7.37 19.65
C ALA A 167 20.25 -6.29 18.93
N ASN A 168 20.62 -5.91 17.71
CA ASN A 168 20.01 -4.81 16.97
C ASN A 168 19.29 -5.26 15.69
N VAL A 169 18.83 -6.49 15.63
CA VAL A 169 18.07 -7.05 14.48
C VAL A 169 16.81 -7.72 14.98
N ILE A 170 15.79 -7.68 14.12
CA ILE A 170 14.53 -8.36 14.36
C ILE A 170 14.65 -9.86 14.04
N THR A 171 13.86 -10.68 14.72
CA THR A 171 13.83 -12.15 14.54
C THR A 171 12.51 -12.62 13.94
N TRP A 172 12.51 -13.76 13.25
CA TRP A 172 11.28 -14.37 12.73
C TRP A 172 10.24 -14.73 13.81
N PRO A 173 10.61 -15.24 15.02
CA PRO A 173 9.65 -15.45 16.09
C PRO A 173 8.95 -14.18 16.55
N GLU A 174 9.65 -13.04 16.61
CA GLU A 174 9.04 -11.74 16.93
C GLU A 174 8.07 -11.31 15.81
N LEU A 175 8.48 -11.40 14.53
CA LEU A 175 7.62 -11.08 13.40
C LEU A 175 6.36 -11.95 13.38
N LYS A 176 6.45 -13.25 13.73
CA LYS A 176 5.28 -14.13 13.88
C LYS A 176 4.31 -13.62 14.94
N THR A 177 4.83 -13.15 16.07
CA THR A 177 3.99 -12.57 17.14
C THR A 177 3.26 -11.32 16.65
N PHE A 178 3.96 -10.43 15.95
CA PHE A 178 3.36 -9.21 15.43
C PHE A 178 2.37 -9.49 14.28
N ALA A 179 2.64 -10.49 13.46
CA ALA A 179 1.70 -10.97 12.43
C ALA A 179 0.41 -11.52 13.07
N ALA A 180 0.52 -12.28 14.16
CA ALA A 180 -0.64 -12.78 14.92
C ALA A 180 -1.47 -11.63 15.53
N ASN A 181 -0.85 -10.50 15.82
CA ASN A 181 -1.53 -9.28 16.25
C ASN A 181 -2.20 -8.52 15.10
N GLY A 182 -2.07 -8.96 13.85
CA GLY A 182 -2.73 -8.40 12.67
C GLY A 182 -1.89 -7.37 11.89
N HIS A 183 -0.59 -7.25 12.16
CA HIS A 183 0.31 -6.50 11.28
C HIS A 183 0.66 -7.32 10.04
N GLU A 184 0.81 -6.64 8.91
CA GLU A 184 1.26 -7.24 7.65
C GLU A 184 2.77 -7.12 7.49
N PHE A 185 3.40 -8.15 6.94
CA PHE A 185 4.81 -8.18 6.57
C PHE A 185 4.91 -8.47 5.08
N GLY A 186 5.23 -7.44 4.29
CA GLY A 186 5.47 -7.56 2.86
C GLY A 186 6.97 -7.61 2.53
N SER A 187 7.29 -7.93 1.29
CA SER A 187 8.68 -8.01 0.83
C SER A 187 9.26 -6.62 0.53
N HIS A 188 10.49 -6.39 0.98
CA HIS A 188 11.36 -5.32 0.49
C HIS A 188 12.64 -5.91 -0.14
N THR A 189 12.45 -7.00 -0.91
CA THR A 189 13.49 -7.85 -1.53
C THR A 189 14.36 -8.61 -0.52
N LEU A 190 15.32 -9.42 -1.02
CA LEU A 190 16.26 -10.11 -0.14
C LEU A 190 17.31 -9.16 0.45
N SER A 191 17.87 -8.27 -0.38
CA SER A 191 19.06 -7.51 -0.01
C SER A 191 18.98 -6.03 -0.26
N HIS A 192 17.83 -5.50 -0.70
CA HIS A 192 17.62 -4.08 -0.99
C HIS A 192 18.49 -3.54 -2.14
N PRO A 193 18.53 -4.19 -3.33
CA PRO A 193 19.23 -3.66 -4.49
C PRO A 193 18.37 -2.65 -5.27
N ARG A 194 19.01 -1.87 -6.16
CA ARG A 194 18.26 -1.15 -7.20
C ARG A 194 17.83 -2.13 -8.30
N LEU A 195 16.58 -2.58 -8.26
CA LEU A 195 16.04 -3.57 -9.19
C LEU A 195 16.13 -3.12 -10.66
N SER A 196 16.01 -1.80 -10.91
CA SER A 196 16.08 -1.21 -12.25
C SER A 196 17.38 -1.49 -13.01
N VAL A 197 18.47 -1.78 -12.31
CA VAL A 197 19.78 -2.05 -12.90
C VAL A 197 20.30 -3.47 -12.64
N LEU A 198 19.50 -4.34 -12.03
CA LEU A 198 19.81 -5.75 -11.99
C LEU A 198 19.53 -6.41 -13.35
N ASP A 199 20.33 -7.40 -13.74
CA ASP A 199 19.93 -8.33 -14.80
C ASP A 199 18.71 -9.16 -14.37
N GLU A 200 18.06 -9.80 -15.34
CA GLU A 200 16.81 -10.52 -15.12
C GLU A 200 16.93 -11.61 -14.05
N LYS A 201 17.99 -12.41 -14.09
CA LYS A 201 18.17 -13.54 -13.16
C LYS A 201 18.32 -13.08 -11.71
N ASN A 202 19.10 -12.03 -11.51
CA ASN A 202 19.34 -11.47 -10.18
C ASN A 202 18.10 -10.71 -9.67
N MET A 203 17.38 -10.01 -10.55
CA MET A 203 16.12 -9.37 -10.19
C MET A 203 15.05 -10.40 -9.78
N LEU A 204 14.86 -11.46 -10.56
CA LEU A 204 13.94 -12.55 -10.22
C LEU A 204 14.33 -13.23 -8.90
N TYR A 205 15.62 -13.50 -8.70
CA TYR A 205 16.11 -14.10 -7.47
C TYR A 205 15.77 -13.24 -6.23
N GLU A 206 15.99 -11.93 -6.32
CA GLU A 206 15.64 -11.00 -5.24
C GLU A 206 14.14 -10.99 -4.93
N LEU A 207 13.29 -10.98 -5.94
CA LEU A 207 11.84 -10.94 -5.80
C LEU A 207 11.25 -12.28 -5.35
N GLU A 208 11.58 -13.37 -6.05
CA GLU A 208 10.99 -14.69 -5.79
C GLU A 208 11.47 -15.27 -4.44
N LYS A 209 12.77 -15.13 -4.16
CA LYS A 209 13.35 -15.70 -2.94
C LYS A 209 12.99 -14.93 -1.68
N SER A 210 12.73 -13.63 -1.80
CA SER A 210 12.15 -12.89 -0.67
C SER A 210 10.72 -13.34 -0.36
N LYS A 211 9.91 -13.58 -1.39
CA LYS A 211 8.56 -14.14 -1.23
C LYS A 211 8.57 -15.53 -0.63
N GLU A 212 9.49 -16.39 -1.10
CA GLU A 212 9.66 -17.76 -0.61
C GLU A 212 10.02 -17.77 0.89
N GLU A 213 10.96 -16.94 1.32
CA GLU A 213 11.32 -16.86 2.75
C GLU A 213 10.14 -16.37 3.60
N ILE A 214 9.42 -15.34 3.16
CA ILE A 214 8.22 -14.86 3.85
C ILE A 214 7.16 -15.97 3.92
N LEU A 215 6.92 -16.67 2.82
CA LEU A 215 5.97 -17.79 2.78
C LEU A 215 6.33 -18.87 3.81
N ASN A 216 7.60 -19.25 3.87
CA ASN A 216 8.10 -20.28 4.77
C ASN A 216 8.02 -19.87 6.25
N GLN A 217 8.21 -18.58 6.53
CA GLN A 217 8.26 -18.07 7.90
C GLN A 217 6.91 -17.59 8.43
N LEU A 218 6.12 -16.87 7.61
CA LEU A 218 4.91 -16.19 8.04
C LEU A 218 3.62 -16.71 7.36
N GLY A 219 3.76 -17.49 6.29
CA GLY A 219 2.62 -18.04 5.55
C GLY A 219 2.13 -17.15 4.41
N ALA A 220 1.16 -17.69 3.65
CA ALA A 220 0.68 -17.10 2.39
C ALA A 220 0.03 -15.71 2.56
N ALA A 221 -0.56 -15.40 3.70
CA ALA A 221 -1.20 -14.12 3.97
C ALA A 221 -0.23 -12.92 3.80
N HIS A 222 1.08 -13.15 4.03
CA HIS A 222 2.14 -12.14 3.98
C HIS A 222 2.89 -12.09 2.62
N THR A 223 2.44 -12.86 1.61
CA THR A 223 3.07 -12.89 0.28
C THR A 223 2.31 -12.09 -0.77
N PHE A 224 1.35 -11.29 -0.36
CA PHE A 224 0.48 -10.53 -1.25
C PHE A 224 1.13 -9.23 -1.75
N SER A 225 1.81 -8.52 -0.88
CA SER A 225 2.35 -7.19 -1.12
C SER A 225 3.87 -7.12 -1.10
N ALA A 226 4.42 -6.19 -1.86
CA ALA A 226 5.83 -5.85 -1.86
C ALA A 226 6.06 -4.35 -2.11
N GLU A 227 7.27 -3.92 -1.85
CA GLU A 227 7.80 -2.61 -2.18
C GLU A 227 9.17 -2.76 -2.84
N CYS A 228 9.38 -2.07 -3.96
CA CYS A 228 10.68 -2.07 -4.62
C CYS A 228 11.61 -1.04 -3.98
N PRO A 229 12.84 -1.42 -3.60
CA PRO A 229 13.80 -0.50 -3.03
C PRO A 229 14.04 0.74 -3.90
N PHE A 230 14.22 1.91 -3.26
CA PHE A 230 14.50 3.20 -3.90
C PHE A 230 13.42 3.73 -4.86
N GLY A 231 12.23 3.15 -4.90
CA GLY A 231 11.19 3.53 -5.86
C GLY A 231 11.56 3.14 -7.30
N THR A 232 12.13 1.95 -7.50
CA THR A 232 12.64 1.49 -8.80
C THR A 232 11.59 0.75 -9.64
N GLU A 233 10.33 1.19 -9.59
CA GLU A 233 9.19 0.61 -10.31
C GLU A 233 9.11 1.09 -11.76
N ASN A 234 10.15 0.91 -12.55
CA ASN A 234 10.07 1.12 -13.99
C ASN A 234 9.34 -0.05 -14.69
N GLU A 235 8.98 0.12 -15.97
CA GLU A 235 8.23 -0.90 -16.71
C GLU A 235 8.95 -2.26 -16.75
N ARG A 236 10.28 -2.24 -16.88
CA ARG A 236 11.08 -3.45 -16.89
C ARG A 236 10.93 -4.24 -15.59
N VAL A 237 11.01 -3.58 -14.44
CA VAL A 237 10.83 -4.22 -13.13
C VAL A 237 9.40 -4.71 -12.97
N MET A 238 8.40 -3.89 -13.32
CA MET A 238 6.98 -4.21 -13.16
C MET A 238 6.54 -5.41 -14.02
N ASN A 239 7.12 -5.60 -15.21
CA ASN A 239 6.85 -6.77 -16.04
C ASN A 239 7.13 -8.11 -15.34
N TYR A 240 8.01 -8.12 -14.35
CA TYR A 240 8.33 -9.29 -13.51
C TYR A 240 7.62 -9.23 -12.15
N ALA A 241 7.70 -8.10 -11.47
CA ALA A 241 7.23 -7.98 -10.10
C ALA A 241 5.71 -8.20 -9.97
N HIS A 242 4.89 -7.74 -10.92
CA HIS A 242 3.43 -7.96 -10.93
C HIS A 242 3.03 -9.43 -11.14
N LYS A 243 3.91 -10.26 -11.70
CA LYS A 243 3.67 -11.71 -11.82
C LYS A 243 3.92 -12.44 -10.49
N ILE A 244 4.73 -11.84 -9.62
CA ILE A 244 5.15 -12.41 -8.35
C ILE A 244 4.26 -11.90 -7.21
N TYR A 245 4.04 -10.58 -7.15
CA TYR A 245 3.27 -9.93 -6.10
C TYR A 245 1.99 -9.29 -6.68
N PRO A 246 0.81 -9.64 -6.13
CA PRO A 246 -0.44 -9.01 -6.53
C PRO A 246 -0.50 -7.50 -6.29
N ALA A 247 0.23 -6.99 -5.28
CA ALA A 247 0.22 -5.58 -4.91
C ALA A 247 1.65 -5.04 -4.70
N LEU A 248 1.96 -3.91 -5.32
CA LEU A 248 3.21 -3.16 -5.19
C LEU A 248 2.87 -1.72 -4.83
N ARG A 249 3.49 -1.18 -3.76
CA ARG A 249 3.03 0.08 -3.17
C ARG A 249 3.13 1.26 -4.12
N ASN A 250 4.22 1.41 -4.85
CA ASN A 250 4.46 2.58 -5.68
C ASN A 250 3.90 2.43 -7.10
N ARG A 251 3.51 1.24 -7.51
CA ARG A 251 2.95 1.00 -8.84
C ARG A 251 2.00 -0.18 -8.85
N MET A 252 0.74 0.14 -8.67
CA MET A 252 -0.35 -0.84 -8.70
C MET A 252 -0.80 -1.14 -10.13
N PRO A 253 -1.33 -2.33 -10.42
CA PRO A 253 -1.97 -2.56 -11.72
C PRO A 253 -3.21 -1.67 -11.92
N GLU A 254 -3.32 -1.06 -13.10
CA GLU A 254 -4.35 -0.14 -13.60
C GLU A 254 -5.69 -0.85 -13.95
N PRO A 255 -6.80 -0.14 -14.23
CA PRO A 255 -6.93 1.29 -14.59
C PRO A 255 -7.72 2.19 -13.60
N PHE A 256 -8.22 1.69 -12.49
CA PHE A 256 -9.18 2.39 -11.61
C PHE A 256 -8.51 3.34 -10.59
N LEU A 257 -7.21 3.28 -10.48
CA LEU A 257 -6.40 3.98 -9.49
C LEU A 257 -5.58 5.10 -10.14
N GLU A 258 -5.49 6.24 -9.47
CA GLU A 258 -4.44 7.23 -9.71
C GLU A 258 -3.40 7.13 -8.62
N GLU A 259 -2.12 7.11 -8.98
CA GLU A 259 -1.02 7.01 -8.03
C GLU A 259 -0.27 8.34 -7.94
N LEU A 260 -0.32 8.96 -6.78
CA LEU A 260 0.42 10.16 -6.47
C LEU A 260 1.60 9.81 -5.56
N ASN A 261 2.76 9.56 -6.18
CA ASN A 261 3.97 9.17 -5.48
C ASN A 261 4.43 10.23 -4.48
N ARG A 262 5.22 9.84 -3.51
CA ARG A 262 5.68 10.67 -2.38
C ARG A 262 6.26 12.02 -2.81
N ALA A 263 7.01 12.07 -3.90
CA ALA A 263 7.61 13.29 -4.45
C ALA A 263 6.66 14.13 -5.33
N SER A 264 5.42 13.67 -5.58
CA SER A 264 4.47 14.38 -6.43
C SER A 264 4.04 15.70 -5.79
N ALA A 265 4.10 16.78 -6.58
CA ALA A 265 3.53 18.07 -6.22
C ALA A 265 2.00 18.14 -6.43
N LYS A 266 1.40 17.12 -7.08
CA LYS A 266 -0.03 17.04 -7.32
C LYS A 266 -0.77 16.62 -6.05
N THR A 267 -2.03 17.07 -5.94
CA THR A 267 -2.92 16.77 -4.80
C THR A 267 -4.14 15.96 -5.28
N PRO A 268 -4.79 15.21 -4.37
CA PRO A 268 -5.94 14.37 -4.74
C PRO A 268 -7.03 15.10 -5.51
N GLY A 269 -7.37 16.34 -5.12
CA GLY A 269 -8.42 17.14 -5.77
C GLY A 269 -8.19 17.47 -7.26
N MET A 270 -7.03 17.15 -7.81
CA MET A 270 -6.71 17.34 -9.24
C MET A 270 -7.20 16.18 -10.12
N PHE A 271 -7.72 15.10 -9.55
CA PHE A 271 -8.03 13.86 -10.26
C PHE A 271 -9.46 13.40 -10.00
N ASN A 272 -10.06 12.80 -11.02
CA ASN A 272 -11.40 12.22 -10.97
C ASN A 272 -11.34 10.71 -11.27
N LYS A 273 -10.55 9.98 -10.51
CA LYS A 273 -10.47 8.51 -10.56
C LYS A 273 -11.32 7.90 -9.45
N GLU A 274 -11.75 6.66 -9.63
CA GLU A 274 -12.51 5.91 -8.61
C GLU A 274 -11.76 5.86 -7.29
N TYR A 275 -10.43 5.66 -7.36
CA TYR A 275 -9.52 5.69 -6.23
C TYR A 275 -8.26 6.48 -6.54
N ILE A 276 -7.75 7.15 -5.53
CA ILE A 276 -6.46 7.86 -5.57
C ILE A 276 -5.59 7.33 -4.44
N GLN A 277 -4.51 6.64 -4.78
CA GLN A 277 -3.47 6.32 -3.82
C GLN A 277 -2.57 7.55 -3.66
N TRP A 278 -2.66 8.19 -2.53
CA TRP A 278 -1.85 9.36 -2.21
C TRP A 278 -0.73 8.99 -1.25
N GLN A 279 0.47 8.86 -1.78
CA GLN A 279 1.63 8.50 -0.98
C GLN A 279 2.24 9.73 -0.32
N ARG A 280 2.49 9.63 0.96
CA ARG A 280 3.19 10.63 1.76
C ARG A 280 4.14 9.93 2.73
N GLY A 281 5.32 10.55 2.94
CA GLY A 281 6.31 10.03 3.89
C GLY A 281 7.09 11.19 4.49
N PRO A 282 7.16 11.28 5.81
CA PRO A 282 7.89 12.35 6.43
C PRO A 282 9.40 12.17 6.20
N LEU A 283 10.06 13.26 5.84
CA LEU A 283 11.49 13.41 6.01
C LEU A 283 11.79 13.84 7.45
N GLN A 284 13.03 13.76 7.87
CA GLN A 284 13.43 14.09 9.24
C GLN A 284 12.91 15.47 9.70
N LYS A 285 12.94 16.47 8.81
CA LYS A 285 12.49 17.84 9.10
C LYS A 285 10.98 18.07 8.94
N THR A 286 10.22 17.09 8.51
CA THR A 286 8.76 17.22 8.34
C THR A 286 8.10 17.40 9.69
N THR A 287 7.32 18.48 9.86
CA THR A 287 6.61 18.75 11.12
C THR A 287 5.39 17.84 11.29
N VAL A 288 4.98 17.62 12.52
CA VAL A 288 3.77 16.83 12.82
C VAL A 288 2.53 17.52 12.28
N ASP A 289 2.46 18.86 12.30
CA ASP A 289 1.34 19.62 11.75
C ASP A 289 1.20 19.42 10.24
N LEU A 290 2.32 19.36 9.49
CA LEU A 290 2.27 19.01 8.07
C LEU A 290 1.79 17.56 7.87
N MET A 291 2.21 16.62 8.71
CA MET A 291 1.71 15.24 8.66
C MET A 291 0.20 15.18 8.95
N LYS A 292 -0.29 15.90 9.95
CA LYS A 292 -1.74 16.02 10.29
C LYS A 292 -2.53 16.60 9.12
N SER A 293 -2.01 17.59 8.42
CA SER A 293 -2.67 18.18 7.24
C SER A 293 -2.91 17.19 6.10
N TRP A 294 -2.12 16.11 5.99
CA TRP A 294 -2.38 15.05 5.02
C TRP A 294 -3.66 14.28 5.36
N VAL A 295 -3.89 14.02 6.64
CA VAL A 295 -5.14 13.40 7.12
C VAL A 295 -6.33 14.32 6.88
N ASP A 296 -6.18 15.62 7.15
CA ASP A 296 -7.25 16.61 6.92
C ASP A 296 -7.58 16.73 5.42
N THR A 297 -6.56 16.68 4.56
CA THR A 297 -6.76 16.65 3.10
C THR A 297 -7.51 15.40 2.66
N LEU A 298 -7.19 14.24 3.23
CA LEU A 298 -7.91 13.00 2.92
C LEU A 298 -9.40 13.12 3.28
N LEU A 299 -9.72 13.69 4.44
CA LEU A 299 -11.08 13.76 4.97
C LEU A 299 -12.06 14.61 4.15
N VAL A 300 -11.56 15.45 3.23
CA VAL A 300 -12.41 16.24 2.30
C VAL A 300 -12.63 15.54 0.95
N HIS A 301 -12.15 14.31 0.80
CA HIS A 301 -12.29 13.49 -0.39
C HIS A 301 -12.82 12.10 0.00
N ASP A 302 -13.72 11.53 -0.81
CA ASP A 302 -14.31 10.21 -0.55
C ASP A 302 -13.57 9.05 -1.26
N ASN A 303 -12.59 9.37 -2.10
CA ASN A 303 -11.87 8.41 -2.97
C ASN A 303 -10.37 8.31 -2.67
N VAL A 304 -9.90 8.88 -1.56
CA VAL A 304 -8.46 8.92 -1.25
C VAL A 304 -8.05 7.80 -0.31
N TRP A 305 -7.01 7.09 -0.71
CA TRP A 305 -6.23 6.19 0.12
C TRP A 305 -4.88 6.85 0.44
N LEU A 306 -4.71 7.35 1.66
CA LEU A 306 -3.43 7.89 2.14
C LEU A 306 -2.50 6.75 2.51
N CYS A 307 -1.47 6.53 1.70
CA CYS A 307 -0.44 5.53 1.95
C CYS A 307 0.78 6.22 2.57
N LEU A 308 1.00 5.99 3.86
CA LEU A 308 2.09 6.60 4.62
C LEU A 308 3.34 5.73 4.57
N THR A 309 4.49 6.34 4.28
CA THR A 309 5.79 5.65 4.21
C THR A 309 6.73 6.17 5.27
N PHE A 310 7.07 5.35 6.25
CA PHE A 310 8.06 5.64 7.28
C PHE A 310 9.29 4.72 7.11
N HIS A 311 10.43 5.14 7.64
CA HIS A 311 11.67 4.37 7.63
C HIS A 311 12.27 4.31 9.04
N GLY A 312 13.15 5.24 9.38
CA GLY A 312 13.82 5.26 10.68
C GLY A 312 12.98 5.79 11.83
N VAL A 313 13.33 5.37 13.05
CA VAL A 313 12.75 5.87 14.31
C VAL A 313 13.89 6.13 15.30
N ASP A 314 13.86 7.27 16.00
CA ASP A 314 14.82 7.67 17.04
C ASP A 314 16.28 7.55 16.59
N GLY A 315 16.59 8.12 15.42
CA GLY A 315 17.94 8.15 14.88
C GLY A 315 18.44 6.82 14.29
N ILE A 316 17.65 5.76 14.29
CA ILE A 316 17.99 4.47 13.66
C ILE A 316 17.19 4.28 12.36
N GLY A 317 17.89 4.13 11.24
CA GLY A 317 17.32 4.03 9.89
C GLY A 317 17.29 5.38 9.16
N TRP A 318 16.86 5.33 7.89
CA TRP A 318 16.84 6.51 7.03
C TRP A 318 15.70 7.46 7.43
N GLU A 319 15.94 8.78 7.40
CA GLU A 319 14.96 9.85 7.70
C GLU A 319 14.17 9.60 8.99
N ALA A 320 14.89 9.25 10.06
CA ALA A 320 14.32 8.83 11.33
C ALA A 320 13.45 9.92 11.99
N LYS A 321 12.24 9.54 12.39
CA LYS A 321 11.33 10.39 13.18
C LYS A 321 11.40 10.04 14.67
N PRO A 322 11.34 11.03 15.57
CA PRO A 322 11.16 10.77 16.99
C PRO A 322 9.87 10.00 17.27
N HIS A 323 9.93 9.01 18.13
CA HIS A 323 8.76 8.17 18.45
C HIS A 323 7.61 8.97 19.08
N GLU A 324 7.91 10.04 19.83
CA GLU A 324 6.88 10.93 20.39
C GLU A 324 6.09 11.66 19.29
N GLN A 325 6.75 12.06 18.18
CA GLN A 325 6.09 12.66 17.04
C GLN A 325 5.21 11.64 16.30
N LEU A 326 5.66 10.39 16.21
CA LEU A 326 4.85 9.31 15.67
C LEU A 326 3.63 9.03 16.57
N ALA A 327 3.81 9.02 17.89
CA ALA A 327 2.73 8.82 18.84
C ALA A 327 1.66 9.92 18.74
N ASP A 328 2.07 11.19 18.60
CA ASP A 328 1.14 12.30 18.39
C ASP A 328 0.37 12.15 17.06
N TYR A 329 1.07 11.81 15.99
CA TYR A 329 0.46 11.61 14.68
C TYR A 329 -0.49 10.41 14.64
N PHE A 330 -0.11 9.29 15.25
CA PHE A 330 -0.94 8.07 15.31
C PHE A 330 -2.19 8.29 16.16
N ARG A 331 -2.11 9.03 17.27
CA ARG A 331 -3.30 9.45 18.05
C ARG A 331 -4.21 10.33 17.22
N TYR A 332 -3.66 11.29 16.48
CA TYR A 332 -4.44 12.16 15.59
C TYR A 332 -5.28 11.38 14.58
N MET A 333 -4.70 10.32 14.00
CA MET A 333 -5.42 9.41 13.10
C MET A 333 -6.47 8.59 13.87
N LYS A 334 -6.11 8.06 15.04
CA LYS A 334 -7.01 7.24 15.88
C LYS A 334 -8.26 8.01 16.31
N GLU A 335 -8.11 9.26 16.71
CA GLU A 335 -9.23 10.15 17.08
C GLU A 335 -10.23 10.39 15.93
N ARG A 336 -9.88 10.03 14.71
CA ARG A 336 -10.72 10.18 13.50
C ARG A 336 -11.13 8.84 12.90
N GLU A 337 -11.00 7.76 13.64
CA GLU A 337 -11.35 6.41 13.15
C GLU A 337 -12.86 6.23 12.86
N ASP A 338 -13.70 7.12 13.39
CA ASP A 338 -15.10 7.19 12.99
C ASP A 338 -15.29 7.49 11.50
N LYS A 339 -14.35 8.21 10.87
CA LYS A 339 -14.36 8.60 9.46
C LYS A 339 -13.28 7.87 8.63
N LEU A 340 -12.29 7.29 9.27
CA LEU A 340 -11.14 6.69 8.62
C LEU A 340 -11.11 5.17 8.76
N TRP A 341 -10.82 4.49 7.68
CA TRP A 341 -10.46 3.09 7.70
C TRP A 341 -8.95 2.96 7.72
N ILE A 342 -8.38 2.66 8.90
CA ILE A 342 -6.93 2.47 9.07
C ILE A 342 -6.66 0.98 9.03
N ALA A 343 -5.99 0.52 7.97
CA ALA A 343 -5.76 -0.89 7.70
C ALA A 343 -4.42 -1.14 7.01
N THR A 344 -4.03 -2.42 6.94
CA THR A 344 -2.81 -2.81 6.22
C THR A 344 -2.89 -2.46 4.74
N PHE A 345 -1.75 -2.32 4.10
CA PHE A 345 -1.67 -2.05 2.67
C PHE A 345 -2.35 -3.15 1.85
N GLY A 346 -2.13 -4.41 2.24
CA GLY A 346 -2.75 -5.55 1.58
C GLY A 346 -4.26 -5.57 1.72
N ASP A 347 -4.80 -5.24 2.89
CA ASP A 347 -6.25 -5.25 3.11
C ASP A 347 -6.95 -4.15 2.32
N VAL A 348 -6.39 -2.92 2.32
CA VAL A 348 -6.96 -1.84 1.50
C VAL A 348 -6.93 -2.20 0.02
N THR A 349 -5.82 -2.78 -0.46
CA THR A 349 -5.71 -3.23 -1.85
C THR A 349 -6.72 -4.33 -2.19
N ARG A 350 -6.87 -5.34 -1.32
CA ARG A 350 -7.84 -6.44 -1.52
C ARG A 350 -9.25 -5.88 -1.58
N TYR A 351 -9.63 -5.06 -0.61
CA TYR A 351 -10.97 -4.48 -0.53
C TYR A 351 -11.33 -3.68 -1.79
N MET A 352 -10.44 -2.79 -2.25
CA MET A 352 -10.67 -2.01 -3.47
C MET A 352 -10.88 -2.92 -4.68
N ARG A 353 -10.03 -3.93 -4.86
CA ARG A 353 -10.14 -4.86 -5.99
C ARG A 353 -11.41 -5.72 -5.91
N GLU A 354 -11.74 -6.24 -4.72
CA GLU A 354 -12.96 -7.00 -4.51
C GLU A 354 -14.19 -6.14 -4.81
N ARG A 355 -14.24 -4.91 -4.26
CA ARG A 355 -15.33 -3.98 -4.52
C ARG A 355 -15.51 -3.68 -6.02
N MET A 356 -14.39 -3.38 -6.71
CA MET A 356 -14.43 -3.04 -8.15
C MET A 356 -14.85 -4.21 -9.05
N ASN A 357 -14.67 -5.45 -8.60
CA ASN A 357 -15.01 -6.66 -9.34
C ASN A 357 -16.32 -7.30 -8.87
N ALA A 358 -16.85 -6.87 -7.73
CA ALA A 358 -18.07 -7.47 -7.18
C ALA A 358 -19.32 -6.92 -7.83
N LYS A 359 -20.32 -7.80 -7.94
CA LYS A 359 -21.68 -7.46 -8.40
C LYS A 359 -22.67 -7.81 -7.31
N VAL A 360 -23.60 -6.88 -7.06
CA VAL A 360 -24.73 -7.09 -6.16
C VAL A 360 -25.97 -7.37 -7.00
N ASN A 361 -26.65 -8.49 -6.71
CA ASN A 361 -27.88 -8.90 -7.38
C ASN A 361 -29.00 -8.97 -6.33
N VAL A 362 -29.88 -8.00 -6.31
CA VAL A 362 -31.06 -7.99 -5.44
C VAL A 362 -32.16 -8.83 -6.11
N ARG A 363 -32.64 -9.88 -5.42
CA ARG A 363 -33.58 -10.87 -5.93
C ARG A 363 -35.00 -10.66 -5.41
N GLU A 364 -35.14 -10.14 -4.20
CA GLU A 364 -36.43 -9.93 -3.54
C GLU A 364 -36.41 -8.60 -2.80
N LYS A 365 -37.54 -7.86 -2.86
CA LYS A 365 -37.76 -6.60 -2.19
C LYS A 365 -39.19 -6.60 -1.63
N GLY A 366 -39.36 -6.27 -0.33
CA GLY A 366 -40.65 -6.24 0.32
C GLY A 366 -40.52 -6.57 1.80
N ASP A 367 -41.25 -7.54 2.31
CA ASP A 367 -41.21 -7.98 3.72
C ASP A 367 -39.84 -8.53 4.13
N LYS A 368 -39.06 -8.93 3.15
CA LYS A 368 -37.65 -9.24 3.27
C LYS A 368 -36.88 -8.74 2.04
N ILE A 369 -35.57 -8.51 2.18
CA ILE A 369 -34.68 -8.19 1.07
C ILE A 369 -33.69 -9.34 0.95
N VAL A 370 -33.63 -9.95 -0.25
CA VAL A 370 -32.68 -11.03 -0.53
C VAL A 370 -31.75 -10.59 -1.64
N LEU A 371 -30.46 -10.70 -1.40
CA LEU A 371 -29.43 -10.32 -2.37
C LEU A 371 -28.27 -11.31 -2.39
N GLY A 372 -27.56 -11.34 -3.49
CA GLY A 372 -26.30 -12.03 -3.65
C GLY A 372 -25.17 -11.06 -3.95
N ILE A 373 -23.97 -11.39 -3.51
CA ILE A 373 -22.75 -10.66 -3.85
C ILE A 373 -21.70 -11.65 -4.34
N GLU A 374 -21.10 -11.37 -5.49
CA GLU A 374 -20.12 -12.25 -6.10
C GLU A 374 -19.06 -11.49 -6.89
N HIS A 375 -17.86 -12.06 -7.00
CA HIS A 375 -16.79 -11.64 -7.88
C HIS A 375 -16.02 -12.87 -8.42
N SER A 376 -15.25 -12.67 -9.52
CA SER A 376 -14.46 -13.72 -10.18
C SER A 376 -13.00 -13.78 -9.73
N LEU A 377 -12.57 -12.97 -8.76
CA LEU A 377 -11.20 -12.97 -8.26
C LEU A 377 -10.86 -14.26 -7.51
N ASP A 378 -9.57 -14.63 -7.49
CA ASP A 378 -9.08 -15.79 -6.74
C ASP A 378 -9.38 -15.64 -5.24
N ARG A 379 -10.23 -16.49 -4.71
CA ARG A 379 -10.69 -16.46 -3.32
C ARG A 379 -9.59 -16.76 -2.30
N ASN A 380 -8.47 -17.36 -2.71
CA ASN A 380 -7.32 -17.54 -1.83
C ASN A 380 -6.60 -16.22 -1.55
N LEU A 381 -6.72 -15.26 -2.43
CA LEU A 381 -6.11 -13.93 -2.32
C LEU A 381 -7.12 -12.86 -1.92
N TYR A 382 -8.40 -13.02 -2.29
CA TYR A 382 -9.46 -12.03 -2.18
C TYR A 382 -10.66 -12.64 -1.47
N SER A 383 -10.76 -12.40 -0.18
CA SER A 383 -11.80 -12.94 0.70
C SER A 383 -12.12 -11.99 1.86
N LEU A 384 -11.94 -10.68 1.65
CA LEU A 384 -12.30 -9.70 2.66
C LEU A 384 -13.82 -9.46 2.69
N PRO A 385 -14.38 -9.20 3.87
CA PRO A 385 -15.77 -8.74 3.95
C PRO A 385 -15.94 -7.39 3.26
N LEU A 386 -16.90 -7.30 2.35
CA LEU A 386 -17.32 -6.04 1.74
C LEU A 386 -18.44 -5.40 2.53
N THR A 387 -18.40 -4.08 2.71
CA THR A 387 -19.46 -3.34 3.39
C THR A 387 -20.55 -2.96 2.39
N LEU A 388 -21.76 -3.40 2.66
CA LEU A 388 -22.94 -3.03 1.90
C LEU A 388 -23.75 -1.96 2.63
N LYS A 389 -24.34 -1.04 1.85
CA LYS A 389 -25.36 -0.10 2.27
C LYS A 389 -26.64 -0.49 1.53
N THR A 390 -27.65 -0.91 2.29
CA THR A 390 -28.96 -1.32 1.73
C THR A 390 -30.04 -0.46 2.31
N TYR A 391 -30.86 0.17 1.45
CA TYR A 391 -32.04 0.91 1.87
C TYR A 391 -33.15 -0.03 2.27
N VAL A 392 -33.79 0.24 3.41
CA VAL A 392 -34.79 -0.61 4.03
C VAL A 392 -36.12 0.14 4.20
N PRO A 393 -37.27 -0.56 4.35
CA PRO A 393 -38.56 0.06 4.61
C PRO A 393 -38.54 0.99 5.85
N ALA A 394 -39.25 2.11 5.78
CA ALA A 394 -39.27 3.12 6.83
C ALA A 394 -39.82 2.61 8.18
N GLU A 395 -40.64 1.58 8.16
CA GLU A 395 -41.20 0.93 9.34
C GLU A 395 -40.26 -0.04 10.03
N TRP A 396 -39.12 -0.41 9.41
CA TRP A 396 -38.15 -1.33 10.02
C TRP A 396 -37.35 -0.62 11.11
N LYS A 397 -37.61 -0.98 12.37
CA LYS A 397 -36.89 -0.38 13.53
C LYS A 397 -35.58 -1.09 13.86
N GLU A 398 -35.51 -2.38 13.63
CA GLU A 398 -34.31 -3.20 13.77
C GLU A 398 -34.29 -4.18 12.59
N VAL A 399 -33.12 -4.37 12.02
CA VAL A 399 -32.91 -5.26 10.85
C VAL A 399 -32.02 -6.43 11.26
N VAL A 400 -32.47 -7.64 10.99
CA VAL A 400 -31.65 -8.84 11.07
C VAL A 400 -31.03 -9.08 9.71
N VAL A 401 -29.71 -9.05 9.65
CA VAL A 401 -28.95 -9.43 8.46
C VAL A 401 -28.41 -10.84 8.67
N ARG A 402 -28.64 -11.74 7.73
CA ARG A 402 -28.16 -13.13 7.77
C ARG A 402 -27.37 -13.49 6.53
N GLN A 403 -26.22 -14.15 6.71
CA GLN A 403 -25.45 -14.78 5.65
C GLN A 403 -24.97 -16.17 6.14
N GLY A 404 -25.53 -17.24 5.57
CA GLY A 404 -25.30 -18.60 6.06
C GLY A 404 -25.69 -18.74 7.54
N GLU A 405 -24.79 -19.23 8.37
CA GLU A 405 -25.01 -19.37 9.82
C GLU A 405 -24.79 -18.08 10.62
N LYS A 406 -24.19 -17.05 10.01
CA LYS A 406 -23.93 -15.77 10.68
C LYS A 406 -25.15 -14.87 10.60
N SER A 407 -25.45 -14.21 11.71
CA SER A 407 -26.50 -13.17 11.74
C SER A 407 -26.07 -12.01 12.63
N ALA A 408 -26.57 -10.81 12.29
CA ALA A 408 -26.37 -9.60 13.07
C ALA A 408 -27.68 -8.81 13.14
N LYS A 409 -27.90 -8.15 14.27
CA LYS A 409 -29.01 -7.20 14.46
C LYS A 409 -28.46 -5.79 14.37
N LEU A 410 -29.09 -4.96 13.56
CA LEU A 410 -28.62 -3.61 13.24
C LEU A 410 -29.78 -2.61 13.37
N ASN A 411 -29.49 -1.45 13.90
CA ASN A 411 -30.39 -0.32 13.86
C ASN A 411 -30.22 0.44 12.56
N PRO A 412 -31.29 0.72 11.79
CA PRO A 412 -31.18 1.54 10.60
C PRO A 412 -30.67 2.95 10.93
N GLN A 413 -29.89 3.47 9.99
CA GLN A 413 -29.47 4.87 9.95
C GLN A 413 -30.29 5.60 8.88
N SER A 414 -30.27 6.91 8.83
CA SER A 414 -30.98 7.69 7.83
C SER A 414 -30.05 8.68 7.13
N ASP A 415 -30.30 8.88 5.86
CA ASP A 415 -29.79 9.99 5.08
C ASP A 415 -30.93 10.71 4.35
N GLN A 416 -30.61 11.54 3.35
CA GLN A 416 -31.60 12.31 2.58
C GLN A 416 -32.49 11.41 1.69
N GLU A 417 -32.06 10.16 1.44
CA GLU A 417 -32.69 9.24 0.52
C GLU A 417 -33.53 8.15 1.21
N GLY A 418 -33.39 8.00 2.54
CA GLY A 418 -34.20 7.05 3.32
C GLY A 418 -33.48 6.39 4.47
N LEU A 419 -34.10 5.35 5.02
CA LEU A 419 -33.48 4.48 6.02
C LEU A 419 -32.58 3.44 5.33
N TYR A 420 -31.43 3.19 5.90
CA TYR A 420 -30.49 2.17 5.41
C TYR A 420 -29.78 1.47 6.54
N VAL A 421 -29.20 0.31 6.23
CA VAL A 421 -28.27 -0.40 7.13
C VAL A 421 -26.91 -0.59 6.45
N LEU A 422 -25.84 -0.49 7.27
CA LEU A 422 -24.47 -0.81 6.91
C LEU A 422 -24.11 -2.16 7.52
N TYR A 423 -23.64 -3.09 6.72
CA TYR A 423 -23.25 -4.43 7.17
C TYR A 423 -22.15 -5.02 6.32
N GLN A 424 -21.43 -5.98 6.87
CA GLN A 424 -20.34 -6.67 6.19
C GLN A 424 -20.76 -8.06 5.74
N VAL A 425 -20.41 -8.44 4.51
CA VAL A 425 -20.68 -9.75 3.94
C VAL A 425 -19.49 -10.27 3.13
N LEU A 426 -19.31 -11.57 3.13
CA LEU A 426 -18.32 -12.21 2.28
C LEU A 426 -18.91 -12.45 0.88
N PRO A 427 -18.17 -12.16 -0.21
CA PRO A 427 -18.61 -12.54 -1.55
C PRO A 427 -18.84 -14.05 -1.69
N GLY A 428 -19.88 -14.45 -2.45
CA GLY A 428 -20.16 -15.84 -2.79
C GLY A 428 -21.30 -16.49 -2.01
N GLY A 429 -22.09 -15.72 -1.26
CA GLY A 429 -23.26 -16.24 -0.55
C GLY A 429 -24.48 -15.36 -0.70
N GLU A 430 -25.66 -15.94 -0.39
CA GLU A 430 -26.91 -15.20 -0.27
C GLU A 430 -26.95 -14.45 1.06
N VAL A 431 -27.51 -13.25 1.03
CA VAL A 431 -27.73 -12.40 2.19
C VAL A 431 -29.22 -12.07 2.28
N GLU A 432 -29.78 -12.26 3.46
CA GLU A 432 -31.18 -11.96 3.77
C GLU A 432 -31.25 -10.87 4.83
N LEU A 433 -32.07 -9.86 4.59
CA LEU A 433 -32.43 -8.81 5.53
C LEU A 433 -33.91 -8.92 5.86
N THR A 434 -34.26 -8.93 7.15
CA THR A 434 -35.65 -8.97 7.65
C THR A 434 -35.82 -8.01 8.81
N SER A 435 -37.04 -7.51 9.02
CA SER A 435 -37.36 -6.78 10.24
C SER A 435 -37.52 -7.73 11.42
N THR A 436 -37.09 -7.33 12.60
CA THR A 436 -37.58 -7.96 13.83
C THR A 436 -39.04 -7.53 14.03
N ARG A 437 -39.91 -8.48 14.21
CA ARG A 437 -41.33 -8.25 14.51
C ARG A 437 -41.53 -7.58 15.87
#